data_a206b478119666ce2f069fd1480cb291
#
_entry.id   a206b478119666ce2f069fd1480cb291
#
_cell.length_a   1.000
_cell.length_b   1.000
_cell.length_c   1.000
_cell.angle_alpha   90.00
_cell.angle_beta   90.00
_cell.angle_gamma   90.00
#
_symmetry.space_group_name_H-M   'P 1'
#
loop_
_entity.id
_entity.type
_entity.pdbx_description
1 polymer ?
#
loop_
_entity_poly.entity_id
_entity_poly.type
_entity_poly.pdbx_seq_one_letter_code
_entity_poly.pdbx_strand_id
1 'polypeptide(L)'
;TTTWQNPPKDYGKWRALIKAVVAHLAQRYGAATVRQWYFEVWNEPDQGYWHGTPAEYFKFYDITAAAVRAALPGAKVGGPATTGPSKASADTFLDDFLNHVSKDKSAAGGGPIPLDFISFHAKGAPSLQDGHARMGISKELKDADTGFATVARYPKLRRLPIIISEADPEGCAACSPERVPADIYRNGTIYPAYDAAVLKGLFDLQDRRKVNLIAMLDWAFEFEDRPWFEPLRTLSTHGVDK
;
A
#
# COMPACT_ATOMS: atom_id res chain seq x y z
N THR A 1 15.04 21.42 -0.97
CA THR A 1 13.71 21.30 -0.32
C THR A 1 12.86 20.35 -1.13
N THR A 2 12.58 19.18 -0.57
CA THR A 2 11.67 18.19 -1.17
C THR A 2 10.25 18.76 -1.15
N THR A 3 9.73 19.08 -2.32
CA THR A 3 8.40 19.71 -2.46
C THR A 3 7.30 18.67 -2.70
N TRP A 4 7.66 17.44 -3.04
CA TRP A 4 6.71 16.38 -3.37
C TRP A 4 5.89 15.89 -2.18
N GLN A 5 6.38 16.03 -0.96
CA GLN A 5 5.69 15.61 0.28
C GLN A 5 4.60 16.58 0.74
N ASN A 6 4.47 17.74 0.11
CA ASN A 6 3.49 18.75 0.51
C ASN A 6 2.20 18.66 -0.28
N PRO A 7 1.07 19.10 0.31
CA PRO A 7 -0.18 19.26 -0.44
C PRO A 7 0.00 20.11 -1.70
N PRO A 8 -0.75 19.83 -2.77
CA PRO A 8 -0.69 20.66 -3.98
C PRO A 8 -1.01 22.12 -3.69
N LYS A 9 -0.18 23.04 -4.19
CA LYS A 9 -0.45 24.49 -4.09
C LYS A 9 -1.71 24.91 -4.86
N ASP A 10 -2.05 24.16 -5.92
CA ASP A 10 -3.18 24.43 -6.80
C ASP A 10 -3.88 23.10 -7.13
N TYR A 11 -4.99 22.87 -6.49
CA TYR A 11 -5.81 21.67 -6.70
C TYR A 11 -6.49 21.62 -8.06
N GLY A 12 -6.67 22.76 -8.74
CA GLY A 12 -7.15 22.80 -10.13
C GLY A 12 -6.15 22.19 -11.10
N LYS A 13 -4.88 22.60 -10.96
CA LYS A 13 -3.78 22.03 -11.74
C LYS A 13 -3.52 20.56 -11.40
N TRP A 14 -3.61 20.19 -10.13
CA TRP A 14 -3.50 18.80 -9.71
C TRP A 14 -4.59 17.93 -10.35
N ARG A 15 -5.84 18.35 -10.27
CA ARG A 15 -6.97 17.66 -10.93
C ARG A 15 -6.75 17.51 -12.44
N ALA A 16 -6.28 18.57 -13.11
CA ALA A 16 -5.98 18.52 -14.55
C ALA A 16 -4.87 17.52 -14.87
N LEU A 17 -3.81 17.48 -14.07
CA LEU A 17 -2.69 16.54 -14.21
C LEU A 17 -3.19 15.10 -14.08
N ILE A 18 -3.91 14.76 -13.01
CA ILE A 18 -4.41 13.39 -12.80
C ILE A 18 -5.35 12.97 -13.93
N LYS A 19 -6.23 13.85 -14.37
CA LYS A 19 -7.09 13.58 -15.53
C LYS A 19 -6.29 13.29 -16.79
N ALA A 20 -5.26 14.08 -17.07
CA ALA A 20 -4.39 13.89 -18.24
C ALA A 20 -3.62 12.56 -18.16
N VAL A 21 -3.08 12.20 -17.00
CA VAL A 21 -2.39 10.92 -16.77
C VAL A 21 -3.31 9.74 -17.05
N VAL A 22 -4.49 9.71 -16.42
CA VAL A 22 -5.43 8.60 -16.58
C VAL A 22 -5.97 8.50 -18.00
N ALA A 23 -6.26 9.64 -18.65
CA ALA A 23 -6.67 9.67 -20.05
C ALA A 23 -5.56 9.16 -21.00
N HIS A 24 -4.32 9.54 -20.76
CA HIS A 24 -3.16 9.03 -21.49
C HIS A 24 -3.01 7.51 -21.35
N LEU A 25 -3.12 7.00 -20.12
CA LEU A 25 -3.05 5.56 -19.87
C LEU A 25 -4.18 4.82 -20.61
N ALA A 26 -5.41 5.32 -20.53
CA ALA A 26 -6.54 4.75 -21.26
C ALA A 26 -6.37 4.77 -22.78
N GLN A 27 -5.77 5.83 -23.32
CA GLN A 27 -5.43 5.93 -24.75
C GLN A 27 -4.34 4.91 -25.14
N ARG A 28 -3.30 4.80 -24.31
CA ARG A 28 -2.12 3.95 -24.60
C ARG A 28 -2.41 2.46 -24.48
N TYR A 29 -3.12 2.04 -23.43
CA TYR A 29 -3.32 0.64 -23.07
C TYR A 29 -4.75 0.13 -23.30
N GLY A 30 -5.64 1.00 -23.74
CA GLY A 30 -7.06 0.71 -23.93
C GLY A 30 -7.88 0.89 -22.62
N ALA A 31 -9.00 1.59 -22.75
CA ALA A 31 -9.85 1.92 -21.61
C ALA A 31 -10.38 0.68 -20.85
N ALA A 32 -10.66 -0.43 -21.57
CA ALA A 32 -11.09 -1.68 -20.95
C ALA A 32 -10.01 -2.29 -20.04
N THR A 33 -8.76 -2.27 -20.48
CA THR A 33 -7.60 -2.74 -19.71
C THR A 33 -7.37 -1.86 -18.48
N VAL A 34 -7.33 -0.54 -18.67
CA VAL A 34 -7.04 0.40 -17.58
C VAL A 34 -8.14 0.42 -16.52
N ARG A 35 -9.40 0.10 -16.85
CA ARG A 35 -10.44 -0.09 -15.84
C ARG A 35 -10.20 -1.28 -14.91
N GLN A 36 -9.34 -2.21 -15.26
CA GLN A 36 -8.98 -3.33 -14.38
C GLN A 36 -7.88 -2.93 -13.37
N TRP A 37 -7.18 -1.83 -13.62
CA TRP A 37 -6.12 -1.36 -12.75
C TRP A 37 -6.67 -0.73 -11.47
N TYR A 38 -5.84 -0.76 -10.42
CA TYR A 38 -6.11 -0.15 -9.13
C TYR A 38 -5.27 1.12 -8.99
N PHE A 39 -5.93 2.27 -8.88
CA PHE A 39 -5.27 3.57 -8.69
C PHE A 39 -5.20 3.86 -7.19
N GLU A 40 -4.06 3.63 -6.59
CA GLU A 40 -3.81 3.93 -5.19
C GLU A 40 -3.38 5.38 -5.02
N VAL A 41 -3.99 6.06 -4.05
CA VAL A 41 -3.76 7.50 -3.84
C VAL A 41 -2.73 7.71 -2.75
N TRP A 42 -1.51 8.05 -3.15
CA TRP A 42 -0.36 8.33 -2.31
C TRP A 42 0.30 7.09 -1.71
N ASN A 43 1.31 7.37 -0.84
CA ASN A 43 2.08 6.36 -0.11
C ASN A 43 2.35 6.84 1.31
N GLU A 44 1.99 6.04 2.30
CA GLU A 44 2.24 6.25 3.74
C GLU A 44 1.97 7.68 4.24
N PRO A 45 0.75 8.22 4.06
CA PRO A 45 0.43 9.59 4.45
C PRO A 45 0.38 9.81 5.97
N ASP A 46 0.47 8.75 6.77
CA ASP A 46 0.51 8.76 8.22
C ASP A 46 1.92 9.06 8.79
N GLN A 47 2.90 9.28 7.91
CA GLN A 47 4.28 9.58 8.28
C GLN A 47 4.93 10.63 7.36
N GLY A 48 6.28 10.74 7.40
CA GLY A 48 7.07 11.78 6.74
C GLY A 48 6.96 11.89 5.22
N TYR A 49 6.17 11.05 4.56
CA TYR A 49 5.87 11.20 3.13
C TYR A 49 4.70 12.17 2.86
N TRP A 50 4.01 12.61 3.89
CA TRP A 50 2.99 13.65 3.81
C TRP A 50 3.23 14.72 4.88
N HIS A 51 3.46 15.97 4.48
CA HIS A 51 3.72 17.10 5.36
C HIS A 51 2.47 17.94 5.64
N GLY A 52 1.32 17.52 5.17
CA GLY A 52 0.03 18.11 5.51
C GLY A 52 -0.63 17.44 6.71
N THR A 53 -1.74 17.99 7.13
CA THR A 53 -2.63 17.37 8.12
C THR A 53 -3.40 16.20 7.52
N PRO A 54 -3.98 15.29 8.33
CA PRO A 54 -4.90 14.26 7.82
C PRO A 54 -6.07 14.84 7.01
N ALA A 55 -6.65 15.95 7.46
CA ALA A 55 -7.74 16.62 6.74
C ALA A 55 -7.31 17.13 5.35
N GLU A 56 -6.08 17.61 5.22
CA GLU A 56 -5.54 18.00 3.91
C GLU A 56 -5.30 16.80 3.01
N TYR A 57 -4.90 15.64 3.56
CA TYR A 57 -4.82 14.38 2.81
C TYR A 57 -6.21 13.92 2.36
N PHE A 58 -7.22 13.98 3.20
CA PHE A 58 -8.59 13.59 2.82
C PHE A 58 -9.12 14.45 1.68
N LYS A 59 -8.90 15.76 1.73
CA LYS A 59 -9.20 16.67 0.62
C LYS A 59 -8.42 16.32 -0.65
N PHE A 60 -7.15 16.00 -0.51
CA PHE A 60 -6.28 15.57 -1.62
C PHE A 60 -6.79 14.26 -2.24
N TYR A 61 -7.15 13.28 -1.41
CA TYR A 61 -7.75 12.03 -1.84
C TYR A 61 -9.04 12.27 -2.64
N ASP A 62 -9.96 13.04 -2.11
CA ASP A 62 -11.24 13.34 -2.74
C ASP A 62 -11.09 13.91 -4.16
N ILE A 63 -10.20 14.90 -4.28
CA ILE A 63 -9.94 15.57 -5.56
C ILE A 63 -9.28 14.62 -6.55
N THR A 64 -8.33 13.79 -6.07
CA THR A 64 -7.63 12.80 -6.89
C THR A 64 -8.59 11.71 -7.35
N ALA A 65 -9.37 11.13 -6.46
CA ALA A 65 -10.35 10.08 -6.78
C ALA A 65 -11.41 10.58 -7.77
N ALA A 66 -11.93 11.80 -7.57
CA ALA A 66 -12.85 12.42 -8.50
C ALA A 66 -12.22 12.69 -9.88
N ALA A 67 -10.93 13.04 -9.93
CA ALA A 67 -10.22 13.26 -11.19
C ALA A 67 -10.00 11.95 -11.97
N VAL A 68 -9.64 10.85 -11.28
CA VAL A 68 -9.54 9.50 -11.87
C VAL A 68 -10.88 9.09 -12.48
N ARG A 69 -11.97 9.20 -11.72
CA ARG A 69 -13.32 8.84 -12.18
C ARG A 69 -13.82 9.71 -13.34
N ALA A 70 -13.46 11.00 -13.33
CA ALA A 70 -13.84 11.92 -14.41
C ALA A 70 -13.07 11.65 -15.72
N ALA A 71 -11.84 11.14 -15.64
CA ALA A 71 -11.05 10.76 -16.80
C ALA A 71 -11.43 9.39 -17.36
N LEU A 72 -11.71 8.43 -16.48
CA LEU A 72 -12.10 7.08 -16.86
C LEU A 72 -13.23 6.56 -15.95
N PRO A 73 -14.48 6.75 -16.34
CA PRO A 73 -15.62 6.19 -15.60
C PRO A 73 -15.48 4.68 -15.41
N GLY A 74 -15.65 4.23 -14.18
CA GLY A 74 -15.46 2.84 -13.78
C GLY A 74 -14.02 2.42 -13.44
N ALA A 75 -13.04 3.34 -13.50
CA ALA A 75 -11.70 3.09 -12.96
C ALA A 75 -11.76 2.84 -11.44
N LYS A 76 -10.94 1.92 -10.93
CA LYS A 76 -10.89 1.59 -9.50
C LYS A 76 -9.91 2.52 -8.80
N VAL A 77 -10.36 3.20 -7.76
CA VAL A 77 -9.51 4.11 -6.96
C VAL A 77 -9.64 3.80 -5.48
N GLY A 78 -8.55 3.85 -4.75
CA GLY A 78 -8.52 3.54 -3.31
C GLY A 78 -7.27 4.04 -2.60
N GLY A 79 -7.10 3.60 -1.39
CA GLY A 79 -6.05 3.98 -0.44
C GLY A 79 -6.47 3.60 0.98
N PRO A 80 -5.87 4.21 2.01
CA PRO A 80 -4.90 5.32 1.99
C PRO A 80 -3.43 4.88 1.96
N ALA A 81 -3.11 3.59 1.84
CA ALA A 81 -1.74 3.06 1.86
C ALA A 81 -0.95 3.51 3.10
N THR A 82 -1.54 3.39 4.29
CA THR A 82 -0.85 3.72 5.55
C THR A 82 0.31 2.78 5.82
N THR A 83 1.22 3.17 6.70
CA THR A 83 2.15 2.21 7.33
C THR A 83 1.38 1.11 8.09
N GLY A 84 2.10 0.13 8.66
CA GLY A 84 1.49 -1.00 9.36
C GLY A 84 0.55 -0.59 10.51
N PRO A 85 -0.73 -0.99 10.47
CA PRO A 85 -1.74 -0.54 11.44
C PRO A 85 -1.53 -1.02 12.89
N SER A 86 -0.60 -1.93 13.18
CA SER A 86 -0.24 -2.22 14.57
C SER A 86 0.44 -1.05 15.27
N LYS A 87 0.88 -0.03 14.52
CA LYS A 87 1.29 1.27 15.02
C LYS A 87 0.05 2.15 15.21
N ALA A 88 -0.14 2.68 16.41
CA ALA A 88 -1.35 3.43 16.78
C ALA A 88 -1.66 4.62 15.85
N SER A 89 -0.63 5.35 15.38
CA SER A 89 -0.83 6.47 14.44
C SER A 89 -1.38 6.01 13.09
N ALA A 90 -0.91 4.87 12.58
CA ALA A 90 -1.37 4.30 11.32
C ALA A 90 -2.80 3.76 11.42
N ASP A 91 -3.13 3.07 12.53
CA ASP A 91 -4.51 2.60 12.79
C ASP A 91 -5.48 3.78 12.91
N THR A 92 -5.11 4.82 13.65
CA THR A 92 -5.91 6.05 13.77
C THR A 92 -6.13 6.70 12.40
N PHE A 93 -5.07 6.82 11.59
CA PHE A 93 -5.18 7.41 10.26
C PHE A 93 -6.09 6.59 9.34
N LEU A 94 -5.95 5.27 9.36
CA LEU A 94 -6.81 4.36 8.60
C LEU A 94 -8.29 4.49 9.04
N ASP A 95 -8.55 4.51 10.33
CA ASP A 95 -9.90 4.66 10.89
C ASP A 95 -10.52 6.00 10.52
N ASP A 96 -9.79 7.10 10.68
CA ASP A 96 -10.22 8.45 10.30
C ASP A 96 -10.52 8.55 8.80
N PHE A 97 -9.68 7.95 7.96
CA PHE A 97 -9.91 7.88 6.51
C PHE A 97 -11.19 7.11 6.17
N LEU A 98 -11.39 5.93 6.76
CA LEU A 98 -12.60 5.13 6.53
C LEU A 98 -13.86 5.83 7.05
N ASN A 99 -13.74 6.55 8.16
CA ASN A 99 -14.82 7.38 8.68
C ASN A 99 -15.15 8.52 7.72
N HIS A 100 -14.14 9.24 7.20
CA HIS A 100 -14.29 10.30 6.21
C HIS A 100 -15.03 9.80 4.97
N VAL A 101 -14.56 8.75 4.33
CA VAL A 101 -15.19 8.23 3.10
C VAL A 101 -16.59 7.67 3.33
N SER A 102 -16.91 7.27 4.56
CA SER A 102 -18.22 6.71 4.92
C SER A 102 -19.29 7.75 5.22
N LYS A 103 -18.91 8.93 5.73
CA LYS A 103 -19.83 9.91 6.32
C LYS A 103 -19.79 11.28 5.68
N ASP A 104 -18.65 11.68 5.13
CA ASP A 104 -18.45 13.02 4.65
C ASP A 104 -18.88 13.17 3.17
N LYS A 105 -18.97 14.41 2.75
CA LYS A 105 -19.14 14.76 1.34
C LYS A 105 -17.80 15.09 0.72
N SER A 106 -17.59 14.64 -0.51
CA SER A 106 -16.35 14.89 -1.24
C SER A 106 -16.07 16.40 -1.39
N ALA A 107 -14.86 16.79 -1.02
CA ALA A 107 -14.32 18.12 -1.28
C ALA A 107 -14.23 18.46 -2.78
N ALA A 108 -14.38 17.47 -3.65
CA ALA A 108 -14.32 17.64 -5.11
C ALA A 108 -15.64 18.06 -5.75
N GLY A 109 -16.75 18.12 -4.99
CA GLY A 109 -18.05 18.51 -5.54
C GLY A 109 -19.24 18.09 -4.69
N GLY A 110 -19.02 17.69 -3.42
CA GLY A 110 -20.10 17.46 -2.45
C GLY A 110 -20.89 16.17 -2.61
N GLY A 111 -20.50 15.29 -3.55
CA GLY A 111 -21.09 13.96 -3.73
C GLY A 111 -20.42 12.89 -2.86
N PRO A 112 -20.77 11.60 -3.07
CA PRO A 112 -20.07 10.49 -2.44
C PRO A 112 -18.58 10.47 -2.80
N ILE A 113 -17.75 10.08 -1.84
CA ILE A 113 -16.31 9.91 -2.05
C ILE A 113 -16.06 8.54 -2.69
N PRO A 114 -15.43 8.47 -3.87
CA PRO A 114 -15.14 7.17 -4.49
C PRO A 114 -14.12 6.37 -3.67
N LEU A 115 -14.47 5.12 -3.38
CA LEU A 115 -13.56 4.15 -2.78
C LEU A 115 -13.91 2.76 -3.30
N ASP A 116 -13.00 2.12 -4.05
CA ASP A 116 -13.23 0.79 -4.63
C ASP A 116 -12.40 -0.29 -3.96
N PHE A 117 -11.34 0.08 -3.28
CA PHE A 117 -10.51 -0.81 -2.49
C PHE A 117 -9.85 -0.04 -1.32
N ILE A 118 -9.45 -0.78 -0.32
CA ILE A 118 -8.75 -0.26 0.85
C ILE A 118 -7.34 -0.80 0.82
N SER A 119 -6.35 0.02 1.15
CA SER A 119 -4.97 -0.42 1.22
C SER A 119 -4.24 0.09 2.45
N PHE A 120 -3.29 -0.69 2.89
CA PHE A 120 -2.31 -0.37 3.92
C PHE A 120 -1.10 -1.31 3.77
N HIS A 121 0.00 -0.99 4.44
CA HIS A 121 1.20 -1.81 4.45
C HIS A 121 1.22 -2.75 5.66
N ALA A 122 1.95 -3.83 5.55
CA ALA A 122 2.25 -4.71 6.66
C ALA A 122 3.70 -5.19 6.52
N LYS A 123 4.47 -5.04 7.57
CA LYS A 123 5.90 -5.35 7.54
C LYS A 123 6.27 -6.33 8.66
N GLY A 124 7.17 -7.23 8.38
CA GLY A 124 7.82 -8.05 9.37
C GLY A 124 8.76 -7.25 10.30
N ALA A 125 9.63 -7.95 10.97
CA ALA A 125 10.70 -7.37 11.78
C ALA A 125 11.87 -8.36 11.86
N PRO A 126 12.68 -8.48 10.81
CA PRO A 126 13.78 -9.42 10.80
C PRO A 126 14.81 -9.07 11.87
N SER A 127 15.35 -10.09 12.50
CA SER A 127 16.41 -9.98 13.47
C SER A 127 17.40 -11.13 13.30
N LEU A 128 18.64 -10.92 13.69
CA LEU A 128 19.65 -11.98 13.72
C LEU A 128 19.77 -12.50 15.16
N GLN A 129 19.51 -13.78 15.36
CA GLN A 129 19.62 -14.46 16.67
C GLN A 129 20.45 -15.73 16.50
N ASP A 130 21.53 -15.84 17.25
CA ASP A 130 22.44 -17.00 17.20
C ASP A 130 22.88 -17.36 15.76
N GLY A 131 23.17 -16.36 14.94
CA GLY A 131 23.54 -16.54 13.53
C GLY A 131 22.41 -16.90 12.58
N HIS A 132 21.16 -16.93 13.05
CA HIS A 132 19.98 -17.25 12.25
C HIS A 132 19.05 -16.04 12.08
N ALA A 133 18.61 -15.79 10.85
CA ALA A 133 17.60 -14.78 10.58
C ALA A 133 16.23 -15.21 11.11
N ARG A 134 15.62 -14.38 11.95
CA ARG A 134 14.25 -14.49 12.43
C ARG A 134 13.42 -13.43 11.71
N MET A 135 12.46 -13.83 10.91
CA MET A 135 11.80 -12.97 9.94
C MET A 135 10.68 -12.08 10.51
N GLY A 136 10.24 -12.33 11.75
CA GLY A 136 9.24 -11.49 12.39
C GLY A 136 7.83 -11.59 11.78
N ILE A 137 7.44 -12.74 11.24
CA ILE A 137 6.12 -13.01 10.62
C ILE A 137 4.96 -12.52 11.52
N SER A 138 5.06 -12.75 12.83
CA SER A 138 4.02 -12.37 13.79
C SER A 138 3.76 -10.86 13.81
N LYS A 139 4.77 -10.04 13.52
CA LYS A 139 4.61 -8.59 13.46
C LYS A 139 3.82 -8.17 12.22
N GLU A 140 4.12 -8.74 11.06
CA GLU A 140 3.35 -8.47 9.84
C GLU A 140 1.91 -8.94 9.95
N LEU A 141 1.70 -10.15 10.48
CA LEU A 141 0.34 -10.64 10.73
C LEU A 141 -0.42 -9.79 11.77
N LYS A 142 0.29 -9.17 12.73
CA LYS A 142 -0.32 -8.20 13.65
C LYS A 142 -0.72 -6.91 12.95
N ASP A 143 0.10 -6.40 12.02
CA ASP A 143 -0.28 -5.25 11.19
C ASP A 143 -1.55 -5.55 10.41
N ALA A 144 -1.58 -6.68 9.72
CA ALA A 144 -2.74 -7.11 8.94
C ALA A 144 -3.99 -7.33 9.81
N ASP A 145 -3.87 -8.02 10.94
CA ASP A 145 -5.00 -8.27 11.84
C ASP A 145 -5.60 -6.98 12.39
N THR A 146 -4.76 -6.00 12.73
CA THR A 146 -5.23 -4.69 13.18
C THR A 146 -5.95 -3.96 12.06
N GLY A 147 -5.37 -3.88 10.87
CA GLY A 147 -6.01 -3.24 9.71
C GLY A 147 -7.34 -3.90 9.33
N PHE A 148 -7.38 -5.24 9.30
CA PHE A 148 -8.62 -5.99 9.05
C PHE A 148 -9.67 -5.75 10.14
N ALA A 149 -9.27 -5.67 11.41
CA ALA A 149 -10.18 -5.35 12.50
C ALA A 149 -10.77 -3.94 12.35
N THR A 150 -9.96 -2.97 11.93
CA THR A 150 -10.39 -1.59 11.67
C THR A 150 -11.39 -1.54 10.51
N VAL A 151 -11.07 -2.17 9.37
CA VAL A 151 -11.99 -2.25 8.23
C VAL A 151 -13.30 -2.97 8.60
N ALA A 152 -13.24 -4.02 9.41
CA ALA A 152 -14.41 -4.78 9.81
C ALA A 152 -15.44 -3.96 10.62
N ARG A 153 -15.03 -2.84 11.24
CA ARG A 153 -15.93 -1.90 11.95
C ARG A 153 -16.88 -1.13 11.01
N TYR A 154 -16.59 -1.13 9.70
CA TYR A 154 -17.36 -0.41 8.68
C TYR A 154 -18.20 -1.36 7.83
N PRO A 155 -19.48 -1.64 8.18
CA PRO A 155 -20.29 -2.66 7.49
C PRO A 155 -20.44 -2.45 5.99
N LYS A 156 -20.44 -1.20 5.52
CA LYS A 156 -20.54 -0.85 4.09
C LYS A 156 -19.21 -1.03 3.34
N LEU A 157 -18.08 -0.93 4.02
CA LEU A 157 -16.74 -0.98 3.43
C LEU A 157 -16.06 -2.33 3.61
N ARG A 158 -16.40 -3.11 4.62
CA ARG A 158 -15.73 -4.38 4.99
C ARG A 158 -15.67 -5.42 3.87
N ARG A 159 -16.52 -5.30 2.85
CA ARG A 159 -16.53 -6.19 1.68
C ARG A 159 -15.75 -5.66 0.50
N LEU A 160 -15.28 -4.42 0.57
CA LEU A 160 -14.40 -3.89 -0.46
C LEU A 160 -13.11 -4.73 -0.52
N PRO A 161 -12.51 -4.85 -1.70
CA PRO A 161 -11.18 -5.41 -1.82
C PRO A 161 -10.18 -4.74 -0.87
N ILE A 162 -9.37 -5.53 -0.19
CA ILE A 162 -8.21 -5.06 0.57
C ILE A 162 -6.96 -5.48 -0.18
N ILE A 163 -6.04 -4.56 -0.34
CA ILE A 163 -4.70 -4.78 -0.88
C ILE A 163 -3.69 -4.39 0.21
N ILE A 164 -2.88 -5.34 0.65
CA ILE A 164 -1.67 -5.00 1.40
C ILE A 164 -0.65 -4.62 0.35
N SER A 165 -0.52 -3.31 0.11
CA SER A 165 0.21 -2.76 -1.04
C SER A 165 1.73 -2.73 -0.86
N GLU A 166 2.21 -2.97 0.35
CA GLU A 166 3.58 -3.38 0.64
C GLU A 166 3.56 -4.41 1.77
N ALA A 167 4.00 -5.63 1.47
CA ALA A 167 3.98 -6.77 2.37
C ALA A 167 5.36 -7.43 2.36
N ASP A 168 6.24 -7.02 3.26
CA ASP A 168 7.64 -7.44 3.25
C ASP A 168 8.15 -7.76 4.65
N PRO A 169 9.26 -8.50 4.73
CA PRO A 169 9.90 -8.73 6.01
C PRO A 169 10.31 -7.44 6.74
N GLU A 170 10.64 -6.36 6.02
CA GLU A 170 11.08 -5.11 6.65
C GLU A 170 10.89 -3.88 5.74
N GLY A 171 10.95 -2.67 6.32
CA GLY A 171 10.70 -1.41 5.62
C GLY A 171 11.92 -0.77 4.96
N CYS A 172 13.13 -1.33 5.09
CA CYS A 172 14.32 -0.78 4.46
C CYS A 172 14.78 -1.62 3.26
N ALA A 173 14.02 -1.56 2.21
CA ALA A 173 14.23 -2.40 1.03
C ALA A 173 15.60 -2.28 0.37
N ALA A 174 16.23 -1.11 0.43
CA ALA A 174 17.54 -0.87 -0.16
C ALA A 174 18.70 -0.96 0.86
N CYS A 175 18.46 -1.46 2.08
CA CYS A 175 19.51 -1.61 3.06
C CYS A 175 20.45 -2.78 2.70
N SER A 176 21.74 -2.52 2.81
CA SER A 176 22.78 -3.54 2.63
C SER A 176 22.84 -4.47 3.83
N PRO A 177 23.02 -5.79 3.65
CA PRO A 177 23.31 -6.72 4.73
C PRO A 177 24.57 -6.38 5.53
N GLU A 178 25.51 -5.62 4.96
CA GLU A 178 26.67 -5.09 5.68
C GLU A 178 26.28 -4.09 6.77
N ARG A 179 25.22 -3.34 6.55
CA ARG A 179 24.69 -2.35 7.51
C ARG A 179 23.61 -2.93 8.39
N VAL A 180 22.80 -3.85 7.84
CA VAL A 180 21.70 -4.51 8.52
C VAL A 180 21.85 -6.02 8.30
N PRO A 181 22.67 -6.72 9.11
CA PRO A 181 22.96 -8.14 8.91
C PRO A 181 21.72 -9.05 8.88
N ALA A 182 20.62 -8.63 9.50
CA ALA A 182 19.37 -9.36 9.45
C ALA A 182 18.80 -9.48 8.03
N ASP A 183 19.16 -8.59 7.10
CA ASP A 183 18.66 -8.56 5.72
C ASP A 183 19.36 -9.55 4.78
N ILE A 184 20.30 -10.34 5.29
CA ILE A 184 20.97 -11.39 4.51
C ILE A 184 20.00 -12.43 3.93
N TYR A 185 18.81 -12.58 4.50
CA TYR A 185 17.77 -13.50 4.03
C TYR A 185 17.34 -13.22 2.58
N ARG A 186 17.49 -11.98 2.08
CA ARG A 186 17.06 -11.56 0.75
C ARG A 186 17.68 -12.38 -0.37
N ASN A 187 18.88 -12.91 -0.15
CA ASN A 187 19.64 -13.72 -1.13
C ASN A 187 19.32 -15.21 -1.05
N GLY A 188 18.37 -15.64 -0.23
CA GLY A 188 18.11 -17.04 0.04
C GLY A 188 16.65 -17.45 -0.14
N THR A 189 16.41 -18.72 0.08
CA THR A 189 15.07 -19.33 0.02
C THR A 189 14.19 -18.98 1.21
N ILE A 190 14.72 -18.27 2.22
CA ILE A 190 13.98 -17.85 3.40
C ILE A 190 12.94 -16.79 3.01
N TYR A 191 13.23 -15.91 2.05
CA TYR A 191 12.32 -14.87 1.62
C TYR A 191 11.03 -15.47 1.03
N PRO A 192 11.05 -16.26 -0.03
CA PRO A 192 9.81 -16.86 -0.55
C PRO A 192 9.13 -17.80 0.46
N ALA A 193 9.87 -18.44 1.36
CA ALA A 193 9.26 -19.23 2.43
C ALA A 193 8.51 -18.33 3.44
N TYR A 194 9.05 -17.13 3.72
CA TYR A 194 8.38 -16.13 4.52
C TYR A 194 7.06 -15.70 3.87
N ASP A 195 7.09 -15.33 2.58
CA ASP A 195 5.90 -14.88 1.85
C ASP A 195 4.80 -15.92 1.84
N ALA A 196 5.16 -17.17 1.61
CA ALA A 196 4.21 -18.29 1.67
C ALA A 196 3.58 -18.46 3.07
N ALA A 197 4.37 -18.30 4.13
CA ALA A 197 3.89 -18.41 5.51
C ALA A 197 3.00 -17.22 5.90
N VAL A 198 3.38 -16.00 5.49
CA VAL A 198 2.59 -14.79 5.69
C VAL A 198 1.26 -14.91 4.95
N LEU A 199 1.27 -15.27 3.67
CA LEU A 199 0.06 -15.40 2.87
C LEU A 199 -0.93 -16.40 3.49
N LYS A 200 -0.44 -17.53 3.99
CA LYS A 200 -1.27 -18.49 4.73
C LYS A 200 -1.89 -17.86 5.97
N GLY A 201 -1.10 -17.12 6.75
CA GLY A 201 -1.60 -16.41 7.94
C GLY A 201 -2.62 -15.33 7.60
N LEU A 202 -2.44 -14.62 6.48
CA LEU A 202 -3.38 -13.60 5.99
C LEU A 202 -4.74 -14.20 5.61
N PHE A 203 -4.76 -15.38 4.99
CA PHE A 203 -6.03 -16.08 4.72
C PHE A 203 -6.77 -16.47 6.00
N ASP A 204 -6.07 -16.98 7.01
CA ASP A 204 -6.68 -17.28 8.31
C ASP A 204 -7.27 -16.02 8.97
N LEU A 205 -6.56 -14.88 8.86
CA LEU A 205 -7.01 -13.59 9.39
C LEU A 205 -8.21 -13.06 8.61
N GLN A 206 -8.19 -13.12 7.29
CA GLN A 206 -9.30 -12.73 6.42
C GLN A 206 -10.59 -13.46 6.81
N ASP A 207 -10.51 -14.80 6.96
CA ASP A 207 -11.66 -15.62 7.33
C ASP A 207 -12.19 -15.27 8.71
N ARG A 208 -11.30 -15.05 9.68
CA ARG A 208 -11.65 -14.65 11.05
C ARG A 208 -12.33 -13.29 11.09
N ARG A 209 -11.80 -12.30 10.38
CA ARG A 209 -12.29 -10.93 10.35
C ARG A 209 -13.44 -10.73 9.36
N LYS A 210 -13.69 -11.69 8.47
CA LYS A 210 -14.72 -11.65 7.41
C LYS A 210 -14.55 -10.40 6.52
N VAL A 211 -13.34 -10.14 6.10
CA VAL A 211 -12.96 -9.09 5.15
C VAL A 211 -12.58 -9.72 3.81
N ASN A 212 -12.22 -8.91 2.81
CA ASN A 212 -11.95 -9.37 1.44
C ASN A 212 -10.54 -8.98 1.01
N LEU A 213 -9.52 -9.73 1.44
CA LEU A 213 -8.16 -9.59 0.94
C LEU A 213 -8.06 -10.15 -0.47
N ILE A 214 -7.56 -9.36 -1.42
CA ILE A 214 -7.40 -9.78 -2.81
C ILE A 214 -5.94 -9.83 -3.27
N ALA A 215 -5.05 -9.12 -2.60
CA ALA A 215 -3.63 -9.11 -2.93
C ALA A 215 -2.78 -8.72 -1.73
N MET A 216 -1.58 -9.29 -1.69
CA MET A 216 -0.42 -8.74 -1.00
C MET A 216 0.67 -8.52 -2.05
N LEU A 217 1.39 -7.42 -1.96
CA LEU A 217 2.41 -7.02 -2.92
C LEU A 217 3.75 -6.91 -2.20
N ASP A 218 4.72 -7.69 -2.64
CA ASP A 218 6.09 -7.55 -2.17
C ASP A 218 6.65 -6.21 -2.65
N TRP A 219 7.36 -5.56 -1.76
CA TRP A 219 8.04 -4.32 -2.09
C TRP A 219 9.55 -4.52 -2.05
N ALA A 220 10.24 -3.82 -2.97
CA ALA A 220 11.67 -3.89 -3.11
C ALA A 220 12.20 -5.30 -3.39
N PHE A 221 11.50 -5.99 -4.25
CA PHE A 221 11.88 -7.30 -4.72
C PHE A 221 13.24 -7.29 -5.44
N GLU A 222 13.51 -6.25 -6.22
CA GLU A 222 14.75 -6.06 -6.96
C GLU A 222 15.11 -4.57 -7.06
N PHE A 223 16.38 -4.23 -6.81
CA PHE A 223 16.94 -2.92 -7.07
C PHE A 223 18.10 -3.05 -8.05
N GLU A 224 18.03 -2.37 -9.16
CA GLU A 224 19.14 -2.23 -10.09
C GLU A 224 20.26 -1.37 -9.48
N ASP A 225 21.49 -1.58 -9.95
CA ASP A 225 22.67 -0.83 -9.55
C ASP A 225 23.02 -0.90 -8.04
N ARG A 226 22.57 -1.96 -7.36
CA ARG A 226 22.91 -2.24 -5.97
C ARG A 226 23.66 -3.57 -5.86
N PRO A 227 24.98 -3.56 -5.65
CA PRO A 227 25.79 -4.77 -5.67
C PRO A 227 25.31 -5.86 -4.72
N TRP A 228 24.75 -5.49 -3.57
CA TRP A 228 24.24 -6.47 -2.60
C TRP A 228 22.93 -7.14 -3.02
N PHE A 229 22.28 -6.66 -4.08
CA PHE A 229 21.11 -7.31 -4.68
C PHE A 229 21.46 -8.18 -5.88
N GLU A 230 22.68 -8.13 -6.38
CA GLU A 230 23.13 -8.98 -7.49
C GLU A 230 22.91 -10.48 -7.24
N PRO A 231 23.21 -11.03 -6.02
CA PRO A 231 22.89 -12.41 -5.71
C PRO A 231 21.40 -12.74 -5.75
N LEU A 232 20.50 -11.77 -5.52
CA LEU A 232 19.05 -11.97 -5.68
C LEU A 232 18.68 -12.26 -7.13
N ARG A 233 19.34 -11.63 -8.07
CA ARG A 233 19.12 -11.86 -9.50
C ARG A 233 19.48 -13.26 -9.94
N THR A 234 20.43 -13.91 -9.28
CA THR A 234 20.79 -15.29 -9.58
C THR A 234 19.68 -16.28 -9.19
N LEU A 235 18.82 -15.91 -8.25
CA LEU A 235 17.67 -16.71 -7.84
C LEU A 235 16.42 -16.38 -8.65
N SER A 236 16.38 -15.21 -9.28
CA SER A 236 15.28 -14.81 -10.13
C SER A 236 15.86 -14.23 -11.40
N THR A 237 15.83 -14.98 -12.47
CA THR A 237 16.22 -14.48 -13.77
C THR A 237 15.24 -13.37 -14.15
N HIS A 238 15.67 -12.12 -14.02
CA HIS A 238 14.85 -10.92 -14.27
C HIS A 238 13.54 -10.86 -13.45
N GLY A 239 13.62 -11.21 -12.17
CA GLY A 239 12.46 -11.15 -11.28
C GLY A 239 11.46 -12.29 -11.45
N VAL A 240 11.82 -13.38 -12.10
CA VAL A 240 10.90 -14.46 -12.40
C VAL A 240 11.31 -15.69 -11.66
N ASP A 241 11.50 -16.39 -11.08
CA ASP A 241 11.86 -17.69 -10.49
C ASP A 241 12.68 -17.56 -9.22
N LYS A 242 12.03 -17.29 -8.12
CA LYS A 242 12.64 -17.51 -6.81
C LYS A 242 12.10 -18.75 -6.12
#